data_bdd50059b6ef016d593fa55cb1526ccc
#
_entry.id   bdd50059b6ef016d593fa55cb1526ccc
#
_cell.length_a   1.000
_cell.length_b   1.000
_cell.length_c   1.000
_cell.angle_alpha   90.00
_cell.angle_beta   90.00
_cell.angle_gamma   90.00
#
_symmetry.space_group_name_H-M   'P 1'
#
loop_
_entity.id
_entity.type
_entity.pdbx_description
1 polymer ?
#
loop_
_entity_poly.entity_id
_entity_poly.type
_entity_poly.pdbx_seq_one_letter_code
_entity_poly.pdbx_strand_id
1 'polypeptide(L)'
;TAIGRELGEDAKLVYSIVMENTYGNTNPYTVKIPSNNRPPINNPKVSVPVEIAAAGVKNPFVIPGLKKVNIESQLNPNYSFESFIEGDCNRLARSASYAVGNNPGGTSFNPLLLYGGVGLGKTHLAHAIGIEIKDSYPDKTVLYVSAEKFTQQFIDSIRNNTRNDFVHFYQMIDILIIDDVQ
;
A
#
# COMPACT_ATOMS: atom_id res chain seq x y z
N THR A 1 -10.84 -14.40 -23.80
CA THR A 1 -9.83 -13.43 -23.37
C THR A 1 -9.41 -12.56 -24.57
N ALA A 2 -9.02 -11.29 -24.37
CA ALA A 2 -8.66 -10.36 -25.45
C ALA A 2 -7.54 -10.92 -26.36
N ILE A 3 -6.61 -11.68 -25.80
CA ILE A 3 -5.47 -12.32 -26.50
C ILE A 3 -5.96 -13.39 -27.49
N GLY A 4 -6.98 -14.18 -27.15
CA GLY A 4 -7.51 -15.21 -28.04
C GLY A 4 -8.28 -14.65 -29.25
N ARG A 5 -8.74 -13.39 -29.19
CA ARG A 5 -9.40 -12.74 -30.32
C ARG A 5 -8.44 -12.26 -31.41
N GLU A 6 -7.21 -11.92 -31.05
CA GLU A 6 -6.24 -11.34 -31.99
C GLU A 6 -5.21 -12.36 -32.50
N LEU A 7 -4.89 -13.39 -31.71
CA LEU A 7 -3.82 -14.36 -32.02
C LEU A 7 -4.28 -15.79 -32.26
N GLY A 8 -5.62 -16.07 -32.17
CA GLY A 8 -6.19 -17.40 -32.38
C GLY A 8 -6.38 -18.19 -31.07
N GLU A 9 -7.24 -19.20 -31.10
CA GLU A 9 -7.66 -19.99 -29.93
C GLU A 9 -6.53 -20.79 -29.25
N ASP A 10 -5.44 -21.05 -29.95
CA ASP A 10 -4.28 -21.81 -29.48
C ASP A 10 -3.16 -20.91 -28.91
N ALA A 11 -3.36 -19.61 -28.86
CA ALA A 11 -2.34 -18.67 -28.36
C ALA A 11 -2.09 -18.84 -26.86
N LYS A 12 -0.85 -19.20 -26.49
CA LYS A 12 -0.36 -19.31 -25.10
C LYS A 12 0.61 -18.19 -24.80
N LEU A 13 0.34 -17.46 -23.72
CA LEU A 13 1.29 -16.47 -23.20
C LEU A 13 2.40 -17.20 -22.43
N VAL A 14 3.63 -17.11 -22.92
CA VAL A 14 4.82 -17.58 -22.21
C VAL A 14 5.61 -16.35 -21.76
N TYR A 15 5.81 -16.22 -20.47
CA TYR A 15 6.66 -15.17 -19.91
C TYR A 15 7.80 -15.79 -19.13
N SER A 16 8.96 -15.17 -19.19
CA SER A 16 10.12 -15.52 -18.38
C SER A 16 10.56 -14.29 -17.55
N ILE A 17 10.86 -14.53 -16.29
CA ILE A 17 11.45 -13.51 -15.42
C ILE A 17 12.96 -13.65 -15.54
N VAL A 18 13.63 -12.63 -16.10
CA VAL A 18 15.08 -12.56 -16.16
C VAL A 18 15.54 -11.63 -15.04
N MET A 19 16.28 -12.17 -14.07
CA MET A 19 16.97 -11.34 -13.08
C MET A 19 18.36 -11.01 -13.61
N GLU A 20 18.59 -9.74 -13.93
CA GLU A 20 19.92 -9.24 -14.22
C GLU A 20 20.70 -9.02 -12.92
N ASN A 21 21.81 -9.73 -12.78
CA ASN A 21 22.72 -9.53 -11.66
C ASN A 21 23.68 -8.38 -12.02
N THR A 22 23.55 -7.24 -11.33
CA THR A 22 24.32 -6.01 -11.59
C THR A 22 25.79 -6.11 -11.17
N TYR A 23 26.22 -7.24 -10.62
CA TYR A 23 27.61 -7.51 -10.28
C TYR A 23 28.22 -8.50 -11.29
N GLY A 24 28.86 -7.92 -12.28
CA GLY A 24 29.80 -8.45 -13.24
C GLY A 24 30.15 -9.93 -13.15
N ASN A 25 29.30 -10.82 -13.62
CA ASN A 25 29.73 -12.03 -14.30
C ASN A 25 28.61 -12.62 -15.17
N THR A 26 28.99 -12.95 -16.35
CA THR A 26 28.27 -13.25 -17.55
C THR A 26 27.54 -14.60 -17.50
N ASN A 27 26.32 -14.65 -17.01
CA ASN A 27 25.27 -15.55 -17.51
C ASN A 27 23.94 -15.25 -16.83
N PRO A 28 22.85 -14.97 -17.56
CA PRO A 28 21.53 -14.79 -16.96
C PRO A 28 21.02 -16.12 -16.40
N TYR A 29 20.65 -16.13 -15.10
CA TYR A 29 19.99 -17.29 -14.50
C TYR A 29 18.56 -17.39 -15.01
N THR A 30 18.30 -18.39 -15.83
CA THR A 30 16.93 -18.70 -16.23
C THR A 30 16.33 -19.69 -15.24
N VAL A 31 15.38 -19.25 -14.42
CA VAL A 31 14.61 -20.15 -13.56
C VAL A 31 13.48 -20.77 -14.39
N LYS A 32 13.61 -22.05 -14.73
CA LYS A 32 12.50 -22.80 -15.34
C LYS A 32 11.51 -23.17 -14.26
N ILE A 33 10.31 -22.59 -14.31
CA ILE A 33 9.19 -23.03 -13.48
C ILE A 33 8.69 -24.36 -14.06
N PRO A 34 8.71 -25.46 -13.31
CA PRO A 34 8.25 -26.74 -13.82
C PRO A 34 6.75 -26.69 -14.11
N SER A 35 6.35 -26.93 -15.36
CA SER A 35 4.95 -27.12 -15.71
C SER A 35 4.45 -28.45 -15.12
N ASN A 36 3.20 -28.46 -14.67
CA ASN A 36 2.54 -29.55 -13.92
C ASN A 36 2.30 -30.86 -14.74
N ASN A 37 3.17 -31.22 -15.68
CA ASN A 37 3.14 -32.50 -16.38
C ASN A 37 4.24 -33.42 -15.82
N ARG A 38 4.04 -33.95 -14.61
CA ARG A 38 4.81 -35.10 -14.12
C ARG A 38 4.02 -36.38 -14.38
N PRO A 39 4.63 -37.43 -14.97
CA PRO A 39 4.05 -38.77 -14.95
C PRO A 39 3.96 -39.27 -13.49
N PRO A 40 3.02 -40.14 -13.15
CA PRO A 40 2.85 -40.61 -11.78
C PRO A 40 4.09 -41.41 -11.34
N ILE A 41 4.80 -40.87 -10.36
CA ILE A 41 5.89 -41.59 -9.70
C ILE A 41 5.25 -42.48 -8.64
N ASN A 42 5.37 -43.81 -8.82
CA ASN A 42 5.07 -44.79 -7.77
C ASN A 42 6.10 -44.65 -6.64
N ASN A 43 5.76 -43.90 -5.62
CA ASN A 43 6.52 -43.88 -4.37
C ASN A 43 5.92 -44.85 -3.38
N PRO A 44 6.75 -45.69 -2.69
CA PRO A 44 6.27 -46.54 -1.60
C PRO A 44 5.71 -45.61 -0.48
N LYS A 45 4.52 -45.96 -0.01
CA LYS A 45 3.87 -45.29 1.12
C LYS A 45 4.72 -45.41 2.39
N VAL A 46 5.53 -44.40 2.66
CA VAL A 46 6.06 -44.21 4.01
C VAL A 46 5.00 -43.45 4.80
N SER A 47 4.22 -44.14 5.60
CA SER A 47 3.27 -43.55 6.51
C SER A 47 4.04 -43.02 7.73
N VAL A 48 4.39 -41.73 7.70
CA VAL A 48 4.78 -41.00 8.91
C VAL A 48 3.48 -40.53 9.57
N PRO A 49 3.22 -40.85 10.84
CA PRO A 49 2.06 -40.27 11.52
C PRO A 49 2.32 -38.77 11.73
N VAL A 50 1.73 -37.96 10.85
CA VAL A 50 1.66 -36.51 11.07
C VAL A 50 0.43 -36.29 11.93
N GLU A 51 0.61 -36.08 13.22
CA GLU A 51 -0.41 -35.44 14.05
C GLU A 51 -0.65 -34.03 13.48
N ILE A 52 -1.66 -33.91 12.64
CA ILE A 52 -2.18 -32.61 12.23
C ILE A 52 -2.99 -32.07 13.41
N ALA A 53 -2.30 -31.50 14.40
CA ALA A 53 -2.94 -30.53 15.26
C ALA A 53 -3.51 -29.46 14.36
N ALA A 54 -4.81 -29.18 14.49
CA ALA A 54 -5.56 -28.18 13.74
C ALA A 54 -5.09 -26.73 14.10
N ALA A 55 -3.82 -26.46 13.88
CA ALA A 55 -3.25 -25.14 13.88
C ALA A 55 -3.24 -24.69 12.41
N GLY A 56 -4.13 -23.76 12.07
CA GLY A 56 -4.18 -23.18 10.72
C GLY A 56 -2.78 -22.85 10.23
N VAL A 57 -2.52 -23.14 8.96
CA VAL A 57 -1.22 -22.88 8.31
C VAL A 57 -0.86 -21.42 8.55
N LYS A 58 -0.01 -21.18 9.53
CA LYS A 58 0.49 -19.81 9.81
C LYS A 58 1.37 -19.41 8.64
N ASN A 59 1.05 -18.31 8.02
CA ASN A 59 1.87 -17.73 6.97
C ASN A 59 3.32 -17.61 7.48
N PRO A 60 4.32 -18.28 6.87
CA PRO A 60 5.71 -18.29 7.36
C PRO A 60 6.38 -16.91 7.28
N PHE A 61 5.76 -15.94 6.58
CA PHE A 61 6.22 -14.56 6.49
C PHE A 61 5.61 -13.66 7.58
N VAL A 62 4.69 -14.15 8.39
CA VAL A 62 4.22 -13.45 9.58
C VAL A 62 5.16 -13.79 10.73
N ILE A 63 6.10 -12.93 11.02
CA ILE A 63 6.96 -13.05 12.19
C ILE A 63 6.10 -12.69 13.42
N PRO A 64 5.79 -13.66 14.31
CA PRO A 64 5.01 -13.37 15.52
C PRO A 64 5.84 -12.46 16.43
N GLY A 65 5.33 -11.27 16.73
CA GLY A 65 5.98 -10.35 17.68
C GLY A 65 6.60 -9.10 17.07
N LEU A 66 6.57 -8.88 15.76
CA LEU A 66 6.79 -7.55 15.22
C LEU A 66 5.61 -6.67 15.64
N LYS A 67 5.80 -5.94 16.75
CA LYS A 67 4.91 -4.84 17.11
C LYS A 67 4.89 -3.90 15.90
N LYS A 68 3.69 -3.60 15.37
CA LYS A 68 3.54 -2.51 14.39
C LYS A 68 4.27 -1.31 14.96
N VAL A 69 5.21 -0.76 14.20
CA VAL A 69 5.90 0.47 14.58
C VAL A 69 4.80 1.51 14.75
N ASN A 70 4.67 2.05 15.96
CA ASN A 70 3.66 3.07 16.24
C ASN A 70 4.16 4.38 15.60
N ILE A 71 3.73 4.65 14.38
CA ILE A 71 4.05 5.88 13.67
C ILE A 71 3.07 6.95 14.14
N GLU A 72 3.61 8.04 14.71
CA GLU A 72 2.79 9.20 15.06
C GLU A 72 2.16 9.80 13.81
N SER A 73 0.85 9.91 13.82
CA SER A 73 0.09 10.36 12.64
C SER A 73 0.27 11.83 12.29
N GLN A 74 0.82 12.66 13.19
CA GLN A 74 1.01 14.10 13.03
C GLN A 74 -0.31 14.87 12.77
N LEU A 75 -1.45 14.28 13.14
CA LEU A 75 -2.77 14.87 12.97
C LEU A 75 -3.07 15.86 14.09
N ASN A 76 -3.75 16.96 13.76
CA ASN A 76 -4.25 17.92 14.75
C ASN A 76 -5.69 17.53 15.13
N PRO A 77 -5.94 17.12 16.38
CA PRO A 77 -7.25 16.64 16.81
C PRO A 77 -8.37 17.69 16.77
N ASN A 78 -8.02 18.96 16.67
CA ASN A 78 -9.01 20.04 16.58
C ASN A 78 -9.66 20.15 15.20
N TYR A 79 -9.11 19.50 14.19
CA TYR A 79 -9.61 19.57 12.81
C TYR A 79 -10.43 18.31 12.47
N SER A 80 -11.54 18.11 13.18
CA SER A 80 -12.48 17.04 12.91
C SER A 80 -13.56 17.45 11.90
N PHE A 81 -14.33 16.47 11.37
CA PHE A 81 -15.50 16.77 10.53
C PHE A 81 -16.62 17.49 11.30
N GLU A 82 -16.67 17.34 12.62
CA GLU A 82 -17.64 18.02 13.49
C GLU A 82 -17.34 19.51 13.64
N SER A 83 -16.05 19.87 13.73
CA SER A 83 -15.61 21.27 13.84
C SER A 83 -15.53 21.99 12.50
N PHE A 84 -15.74 21.26 11.37
CA PHE A 84 -15.67 21.84 10.04
C PHE A 84 -16.91 22.67 9.70
N ILE A 85 -16.69 23.91 9.28
CA ILE A 85 -17.76 24.80 8.86
C ILE A 85 -18.07 24.55 7.38
N GLU A 86 -19.25 23.97 7.12
CA GLU A 86 -19.74 23.69 5.77
C GLU A 86 -20.42 24.93 5.18
N GLY A 87 -20.11 25.22 3.92
CA GLY A 87 -20.74 26.21 3.08
C GLY A 87 -20.92 25.69 1.64
N ASP A 88 -21.61 26.43 0.80
CA ASP A 88 -21.86 26.00 -0.58
C ASP A 88 -20.57 25.75 -1.38
N CYS A 89 -19.50 26.51 -1.09
CA CYS A 89 -18.22 26.42 -1.80
C CYS A 89 -17.40 25.18 -1.44
N ASN A 90 -17.64 24.54 -0.29
CA ASN A 90 -16.83 23.43 0.19
C ASN A 90 -17.64 22.14 0.50
N ARG A 91 -18.97 22.17 0.28
CA ARG A 91 -19.87 21.03 0.55
C ARG A 91 -19.44 19.77 -0.20
N LEU A 92 -19.09 19.90 -1.48
CA LEU A 92 -18.66 18.77 -2.29
C LEU A 92 -17.35 18.18 -1.74
N ALA A 93 -16.38 19.04 -1.41
CA ALA A 93 -15.10 18.62 -0.83
C ALA A 93 -15.31 17.89 0.50
N ARG A 94 -16.19 18.40 1.37
CA ARG A 94 -16.54 17.76 2.64
C ARG A 94 -17.16 16.38 2.42
N SER A 95 -18.13 16.28 1.50
CA SER A 95 -18.82 15.01 1.22
C SER A 95 -17.86 13.96 0.66
N ALA A 96 -16.98 14.33 -0.27
CA ALA A 96 -15.96 13.44 -0.81
C ALA A 96 -14.94 13.01 0.27
N SER A 97 -14.50 13.95 1.10
CA SER A 97 -13.58 13.69 2.22
C SER A 97 -14.18 12.73 3.25
N TYR A 98 -15.45 12.92 3.58
CA TYR A 98 -16.17 12.05 4.51
C TYR A 98 -16.34 10.63 3.94
N ALA A 99 -16.65 10.51 2.65
CA ALA A 99 -16.73 9.21 1.98
C ALA A 99 -15.39 8.46 2.02
N VAL A 100 -14.27 9.15 1.83
CA VAL A 100 -12.91 8.57 1.94
C VAL A 100 -12.57 8.20 3.38
N GLY A 101 -12.94 9.03 4.35
CA GLY A 101 -12.75 8.75 5.77
C GLY A 101 -13.42 7.46 6.22
N ASN A 102 -14.67 7.25 5.78
CA ASN A 102 -15.44 6.06 6.13
C ASN A 102 -15.06 4.80 5.34
N ASN A 103 -14.49 4.92 4.15
CA ASN A 103 -14.09 3.77 3.33
C ASN A 103 -12.80 4.05 2.56
N PRO A 104 -11.66 4.10 3.26
CA PRO A 104 -10.37 4.39 2.65
C PRO A 104 -9.95 3.30 1.66
N GLY A 105 -9.68 3.72 0.42
CA GLY A 105 -9.32 2.83 -0.68
C GLY A 105 -10.51 2.14 -1.37
N GLY A 106 -11.72 2.18 -0.80
CA GLY A 106 -12.92 1.59 -1.39
C GLY A 106 -13.78 2.58 -2.19
N THR A 107 -13.40 3.85 -2.23
CA THR A 107 -14.12 4.89 -2.99
C THR A 107 -13.46 5.12 -4.35
N SER A 108 -14.22 5.74 -5.29
CA SER A 108 -13.66 6.21 -6.56
C SER A 108 -12.66 7.38 -6.39
N PHE A 109 -12.58 7.96 -5.18
CA PHE A 109 -11.68 9.06 -4.83
C PHE A 109 -10.37 8.52 -4.25
N ASN A 110 -9.61 7.78 -5.04
CA ASN A 110 -8.29 7.30 -4.65
C ASN A 110 -7.33 7.40 -5.85
N PRO A 111 -6.44 8.40 -5.88
CA PRO A 111 -6.22 9.43 -4.85
C PRO A 111 -7.31 10.50 -4.80
N LEU A 112 -7.57 11.06 -3.60
CA LEU A 112 -8.39 12.27 -3.43
C LEU A 112 -7.49 13.50 -3.54
N LEU A 113 -7.80 14.40 -4.46
CA LEU A 113 -7.12 15.69 -4.59
C LEU A 113 -8.08 16.82 -4.20
N LEU A 114 -7.72 17.57 -3.15
CA LEU A 114 -8.43 18.78 -2.71
C LEU A 114 -7.66 20.01 -3.19
N TYR A 115 -8.29 20.82 -4.00
CA TYR A 115 -7.70 22.06 -4.50
C TYR A 115 -8.68 23.23 -4.40
N GLY A 116 -8.17 24.45 -4.38
CA GLY A 116 -8.99 25.66 -4.27
C GLY A 116 -8.23 26.79 -3.58
N GLY A 117 -8.90 27.94 -3.45
CA GLY A 117 -8.36 29.15 -2.81
C GLY A 117 -7.96 28.99 -1.36
N VAL A 118 -7.29 29.99 -0.82
CA VAL A 118 -6.91 30.04 0.60
C VAL A 118 -8.17 30.17 1.48
N GLY A 119 -8.14 29.56 2.68
CA GLY A 119 -9.23 29.70 3.65
C GLY A 119 -10.45 28.79 3.42
N LEU A 120 -10.48 27.95 2.38
CA LEU A 120 -11.61 27.06 2.10
C LEU A 120 -11.64 25.77 2.93
N GLY A 121 -10.68 25.58 3.83
CA GLY A 121 -10.65 24.45 4.76
C GLY A 121 -9.95 23.19 4.23
N LYS A 122 -9.07 23.27 3.22
CA LYS A 122 -8.34 22.11 2.66
C LYS A 122 -7.55 21.35 3.72
N THR A 123 -6.70 22.05 4.47
CA THR A 123 -5.91 21.49 5.58
C THR A 123 -6.81 20.89 6.66
N HIS A 124 -7.91 21.55 7.00
CA HIS A 124 -8.89 21.02 7.94
C HIS A 124 -9.46 19.69 7.47
N LEU A 125 -9.93 19.59 6.21
CA LEU A 125 -10.44 18.35 5.65
C LEU A 125 -9.37 17.26 5.56
N ALA A 126 -8.12 17.61 5.25
CA ALA A 126 -7.00 16.68 5.24
C ALA A 126 -6.81 16.02 6.62
N HIS A 127 -6.81 16.80 7.69
CA HIS A 127 -6.76 16.28 9.06
C HIS A 127 -8.02 15.51 9.43
N ALA A 128 -9.22 16.01 9.08
CA ALA A 128 -10.49 15.35 9.40
C ALA A 128 -10.58 13.95 8.81
N ILE A 129 -10.13 13.75 7.56
CA ILE A 129 -10.04 12.42 6.94
C ILE A 129 -9.16 11.50 7.78
N GLY A 130 -7.98 11.96 8.18
CA GLY A 130 -7.03 11.15 8.94
C GLY A 130 -7.57 10.76 10.31
N ILE A 131 -8.27 11.67 11.00
CA ILE A 131 -8.89 11.44 12.31
C ILE A 131 -10.00 10.38 12.16
N GLU A 132 -10.93 10.57 11.22
CA GLU A 132 -12.04 9.64 10.96
C GLU A 132 -11.53 8.22 10.67
N ILE A 133 -10.46 8.10 9.85
CA ILE A 133 -9.86 6.80 9.55
C ILE A 133 -9.26 6.16 10.80
N LYS A 134 -8.55 6.93 11.64
CA LYS A 134 -7.97 6.38 12.87
C LYS A 134 -9.02 5.90 13.85
N ASP A 135 -10.14 6.61 13.94
CA ASP A 135 -11.23 6.25 14.84
C ASP A 135 -11.98 5.02 14.34
N SER A 136 -12.25 4.96 13.03
CA SER A 136 -12.98 3.83 12.41
C SER A 136 -12.09 2.61 12.17
N TYR A 137 -10.79 2.78 11.95
CA TYR A 137 -9.83 1.73 11.60
C TYR A 137 -8.54 1.83 12.44
N PRO A 138 -8.56 1.46 13.72
CA PRO A 138 -7.40 1.60 14.63
C PRO A 138 -6.16 0.83 14.17
N ASP A 139 -6.35 -0.20 13.36
CA ASP A 139 -5.25 -1.03 12.82
C ASP A 139 -4.52 -0.39 11.64
N LYS A 140 -5.08 0.68 11.06
CA LYS A 140 -4.45 1.36 9.92
C LYS A 140 -3.47 2.42 10.36
N THR A 141 -2.32 2.46 9.69
CA THR A 141 -1.29 3.45 9.90
C THR A 141 -1.57 4.67 9.03
N VAL A 142 -1.90 5.80 9.66
CA VAL A 142 -2.18 7.08 8.99
C VAL A 142 -1.02 8.02 9.26
N LEU A 143 -0.49 8.66 8.21
CA LEU A 143 0.52 9.70 8.32
C LEU A 143 0.09 10.96 7.58
N TYR A 144 0.08 12.09 8.29
CA TYR A 144 0.00 13.42 7.72
C TYR A 144 1.39 14.04 7.60
N VAL A 145 1.69 14.62 6.45
CA VAL A 145 2.98 15.27 6.19
C VAL A 145 2.79 16.45 5.23
N SER A 146 3.50 17.57 5.44
CA SER A 146 3.53 18.62 4.43
C SER A 146 4.41 18.21 3.24
N ALA A 147 4.09 18.70 2.04
CA ALA A 147 4.86 18.43 0.83
C ALA A 147 6.32 18.87 0.97
N GLU A 148 6.57 19.97 1.67
CA GLU A 148 7.92 20.44 1.97
C GLU A 148 8.71 19.43 2.80
N LYS A 149 8.14 18.94 3.92
CA LYS A 149 8.78 17.95 4.80
C LYS A 149 9.02 16.63 4.07
N PHE A 150 8.04 16.17 3.29
CA PHE A 150 8.19 14.96 2.46
C PHE A 150 9.36 15.10 1.48
N THR A 151 9.42 16.23 0.77
CA THR A 151 10.49 16.51 -0.20
C THR A 151 11.85 16.58 0.48
N GLN A 152 11.93 17.25 1.64
CA GLN A 152 13.18 17.34 2.41
C GLN A 152 13.68 15.95 2.84
N GLN A 153 12.80 15.13 3.39
CA GLN A 153 13.14 13.75 3.77
C GLN A 153 13.62 12.91 2.59
N PHE A 154 12.99 13.08 1.42
CA PHE A 154 13.42 12.40 0.20
C PHE A 154 14.82 12.84 -0.24
N ILE A 155 15.08 14.15 -0.28
CA ILE A 155 16.40 14.71 -0.65
C ILE A 155 17.48 14.21 0.33
N ASP A 156 17.18 14.24 1.63
CA ASP A 156 18.13 13.80 2.66
C ASP A 156 18.41 12.30 2.55
N SER A 157 17.42 11.49 2.18
CA SER A 157 17.61 10.05 1.95
C SER A 157 18.56 9.77 0.79
N ILE A 158 18.51 10.61 -0.26
CA ILE A 158 19.44 10.50 -1.40
C ILE A 158 20.86 10.92 -0.97
N ARG A 159 20.99 12.06 -0.26
CA ARG A 159 22.29 12.58 0.20
C ARG A 159 23.00 11.62 1.14
N ASN A 160 22.24 10.97 2.02
CA ASN A 160 22.77 10.05 3.03
C ASN A 160 22.81 8.59 2.56
N ASN A 161 22.46 8.31 1.29
CA ASN A 161 22.38 6.94 0.73
C ASN A 161 21.45 6.00 1.50
N THR A 162 20.36 6.56 2.09
CA THR A 162 19.34 5.83 2.88
C THR A 162 17.99 5.76 2.14
N ARG A 163 18.02 5.79 0.82
CA ARG A 163 16.81 5.75 -0.01
C ARG A 163 15.92 4.54 0.29
N ASN A 164 16.53 3.38 0.55
CA ASN A 164 15.78 2.17 0.85
C ASN A 164 15.00 2.30 2.16
N ASP A 165 15.58 2.95 3.18
CA ASP A 165 14.93 3.17 4.46
C ASP A 165 13.74 4.12 4.30
N PHE A 166 13.89 5.17 3.48
CA PHE A 166 12.80 6.08 3.13
C PHE A 166 11.64 5.33 2.45
N VAL A 167 11.93 4.50 1.44
CA VAL A 167 10.91 3.71 0.74
C VAL A 167 10.23 2.73 1.71
N HIS A 168 10.99 2.02 2.52
CA HIS A 168 10.44 1.09 3.51
C HIS A 168 9.55 1.79 4.54
N PHE A 169 9.94 2.97 5.01
CA PHE A 169 9.12 3.74 5.94
C PHE A 169 7.76 4.09 5.33
N TYR A 170 7.74 4.64 4.10
CA TYR A 170 6.50 5.01 3.44
C TYR A 170 5.64 3.81 3.00
N GLN A 171 6.24 2.64 2.76
CA GLN A 171 5.52 1.40 2.48
C GLN A 171 4.77 0.83 3.71
N MET A 172 5.16 1.21 4.93
CA MET A 172 4.44 0.81 6.15
C MET A 172 3.19 1.64 6.42
N ILE A 173 2.95 2.69 5.65
CA ILE A 173 1.84 3.61 5.82
C ILE A 173 0.68 3.15 4.96
N ASP A 174 -0.48 2.90 5.57
CA ASP A 174 -1.70 2.52 4.85
C ASP A 174 -2.36 3.74 4.19
N ILE A 175 -2.34 4.89 4.87
CA ILE A 175 -2.94 6.13 4.39
C ILE A 175 -1.93 7.28 4.53
N LEU A 176 -1.54 7.83 3.40
CA LEU A 176 -0.64 8.98 3.33
C LEU A 176 -1.44 10.23 2.96
N ILE A 177 -1.34 11.27 3.77
CA ILE A 177 -1.94 12.57 3.55
C ILE A 177 -0.83 13.58 3.34
N ILE A 178 -0.77 14.17 2.14
CA ILE A 178 0.22 15.20 1.79
C ILE A 178 -0.51 16.53 1.62
N ASP A 179 -0.13 17.52 2.40
CA ASP A 179 -0.72 18.85 2.34
C ASP A 179 0.28 19.88 1.79
N ASP A 180 -0.25 21.06 1.38
CA ASP A 180 0.52 22.16 0.81
C ASP A 180 1.37 21.76 -0.42
N VAL A 181 0.78 20.99 -1.32
CA VAL A 181 1.40 20.65 -2.61
C VAL A 181 1.35 21.87 -3.54
N GLN A 182 2.47 22.60 -3.65
CA GLN A 182 2.61 23.77 -4.53
C GLN A 182 3.88 23.66 -5.39
#